data_7dc47f6d5992eeac52234f610b469778
#
_entry.id   7dc47f6d5992eeac52234f610b469778
#
_cell.length_a   1.000
_cell.length_b   1.000
_cell.length_c   1.000
_cell.angle_alpha   90.00
_cell.angle_beta   90.00
_cell.angle_gamma   90.00
#
_symmetry.space_group_name_H-M   'P 1'
#
loop_
_entity.id
_entity.type
_entity.pdbx_description
1 polymer ?
#
loop_
_entity_poly.entity_id
_entity_poly.type
_entity_poly.pdbx_seq_one_letter_code
_entity_poly.pdbx_strand_id
1 'polypeptide(L)'
;MEKEFTIRYKLIQEQHLAAVEQNLYDEAVAALEKSYSPYSNFKVACSILLENGAVVSGANQEVASYPVSLCAEGVALSAASSLHPGKGIQAMFIVTKNSTGIIRETVAPCGVCRQRIVEYETRQGKSISIYLLANTSNVVVFNSAKDLLPFAFDSHHLPIKNV
;
A
#
# COMPACT_ATOMS: atom_id res chain seq x y z
N MET A 1 -8.45 -19.97 28.12
CA MET A 1 -8.62 -20.50 26.75
C MET A 1 -7.65 -19.76 25.85
N GLU A 2 -6.71 -20.45 25.25
CA GLU A 2 -5.77 -19.90 24.27
C GLU A 2 -6.42 -19.92 22.88
N LYS A 3 -6.16 -18.86 22.06
CA LYS A 3 -6.64 -18.76 20.68
C LYS A 3 -5.46 -18.41 19.78
N GLU A 4 -5.45 -18.97 18.59
CA GLU A 4 -4.42 -18.73 17.59
C GLU A 4 -4.95 -17.78 16.50
N PHE A 5 -4.09 -16.91 15.99
CA PHE A 5 -4.34 -16.07 14.84
C PHE A 5 -3.33 -16.40 13.74
N THR A 6 -3.81 -16.77 12.55
CA THR A 6 -2.96 -17.16 11.44
C THR A 6 -3.01 -16.11 10.32
N ILE A 7 -1.84 -15.59 9.94
CA ILE A 7 -1.70 -14.71 8.76
C ILE A 7 -1.35 -15.57 7.54
N ARG A 8 -2.05 -15.33 6.44
CA ARG A 8 -1.79 -15.99 5.16
C ARG A 8 -1.33 -14.98 4.12
N TYR A 9 -0.28 -15.31 3.38
CA TYR A 9 0.20 -14.55 2.25
C TYR A 9 0.58 -15.49 1.11
N LYS A 10 0.66 -14.95 -0.11
CA LYS A 10 1.17 -15.67 -1.29
C LYS A 10 2.59 -15.19 -1.56
N LEU A 11 3.42 -16.09 -2.08
CA LEU A 11 4.72 -15.77 -2.65
C LEU A 11 4.64 -16.06 -4.15
N ILE A 12 4.79 -15.02 -4.96
CA ILE A 12 4.70 -15.10 -6.42
C ILE A 12 6.07 -14.76 -7.00
N GLN A 13 6.54 -15.50 -7.99
CA GLN A 13 7.75 -15.11 -8.72
C GLN A 13 7.43 -13.87 -9.57
N GLU A 14 8.31 -12.87 -9.56
CA GLU A 14 8.13 -11.60 -10.26
C GLU A 14 7.81 -11.80 -11.76
N GLN A 15 8.45 -12.78 -12.40
CA GLN A 15 8.19 -13.16 -13.81
C GLN A 15 6.78 -13.75 -14.07
N HIS A 16 6.04 -14.11 -13.03
CA HIS A 16 4.68 -14.66 -13.12
C HIS A 16 3.61 -13.64 -12.72
N LEU A 17 3.98 -12.39 -12.54
CA LEU A 17 3.00 -11.31 -12.38
C LEU A 17 2.13 -11.22 -13.63
N ALA A 18 0.83 -11.08 -13.46
CA ALA A 18 -0.06 -10.77 -14.56
C ALA A 18 0.26 -9.39 -15.14
N ALA A 19 -0.10 -9.13 -16.39
CA ALA A 19 0.21 -7.86 -17.06
C ALA A 19 -0.26 -6.62 -16.29
N VAL A 20 -1.41 -6.71 -15.63
CA VAL A 20 -1.94 -5.63 -14.79
C VAL A 20 -1.11 -5.42 -13.51
N GLU A 21 -0.61 -6.49 -12.92
CA GLU A 21 0.25 -6.44 -11.73
C GLU A 21 1.64 -5.91 -12.07
N GLN A 22 2.17 -6.31 -13.24
CA GLN A 22 3.43 -5.78 -13.76
C GLN A 22 3.33 -4.28 -14.03
N ASN A 23 2.25 -3.82 -14.68
CA ASN A 23 2.01 -2.40 -14.88
C ASN A 23 1.93 -1.64 -13.55
N LEU A 24 1.30 -2.22 -12.54
CA LEU A 24 1.20 -1.62 -11.21
C LEU A 24 2.59 -1.50 -10.56
N TYR A 25 3.45 -2.51 -10.71
CA TYR A 25 4.85 -2.45 -10.30
C TYR A 25 5.63 -1.35 -11.03
N ASP A 26 5.54 -1.29 -12.35
CA ASP A 26 6.26 -0.33 -13.18
C ASP A 26 5.87 1.12 -12.82
N GLU A 27 4.58 1.38 -12.60
CA GLU A 27 4.06 2.67 -12.14
C GLU A 27 4.58 3.04 -10.73
N ALA A 28 4.70 2.07 -9.82
CA ALA A 28 5.29 2.30 -8.52
C ALA A 28 6.79 2.63 -8.63
N VAL A 29 7.54 1.90 -9.47
CA VAL A 29 8.97 2.18 -9.72
C VAL A 29 9.16 3.57 -10.32
N ALA A 30 8.36 3.95 -11.32
CA ALA A 30 8.41 5.29 -11.92
C ALA A 30 8.10 6.39 -10.89
N ALA A 31 7.18 6.14 -9.97
CA ALA A 31 6.81 7.09 -8.93
C ALA A 31 7.90 7.34 -7.87
N LEU A 32 8.91 6.47 -7.74
CA LEU A 32 10.06 6.70 -6.84
C LEU A 32 10.81 8.01 -7.13
N GLU A 33 10.79 8.47 -8.38
CA GLU A 33 11.45 9.73 -8.75
C GLU A 33 10.68 10.97 -8.24
N LYS A 34 9.42 10.81 -7.82
CA LYS A 34 8.60 11.85 -7.19
C LYS A 34 8.78 11.92 -5.67
N SER A 35 9.55 11.01 -5.08
CA SER A 35 9.83 11.00 -3.64
C SER A 35 10.70 12.20 -3.25
N TYR A 36 10.28 12.90 -2.21
CA TYR A 36 11.08 13.92 -1.54
C TYR A 36 11.53 13.37 -0.19
N SER A 37 12.77 12.87 -0.13
CA SER A 37 13.33 12.19 1.06
C SER A 37 14.75 12.66 1.39
N PRO A 38 14.95 14.00 1.61
CA PRO A 38 16.30 14.57 1.80
C PRO A 38 16.93 14.21 3.16
N TYR A 39 16.12 13.78 4.13
CA TYR A 39 16.59 13.48 5.48
C TYR A 39 16.99 12.02 5.65
N SER A 40 16.18 11.09 5.15
CA SER A 40 16.43 9.65 5.28
C SER A 40 17.17 9.04 4.10
N ASN A 41 17.12 9.65 2.92
CA ASN A 41 17.51 9.06 1.64
C ASN A 41 16.75 7.73 1.35
N PHE A 42 15.58 7.54 1.97
CA PHE A 42 14.75 6.37 1.81
C PHE A 42 13.51 6.72 1.00
N LYS A 43 13.52 6.35 -0.26
CA LYS A 43 12.40 6.60 -1.19
C LYS A 43 11.39 5.48 -1.09
N VAL A 44 10.12 5.84 -1.00
CA VAL A 44 8.98 4.92 -1.05
C VAL A 44 8.01 5.40 -2.10
N ALA A 45 7.48 4.49 -2.89
CA ALA A 45 6.38 4.77 -3.81
C ALA A 45 5.31 3.69 -3.71
N CYS A 46 4.09 4.09 -3.98
CA CYS A 46 2.92 3.24 -4.00
C CYS A 46 2.10 3.53 -5.24
N SER A 47 1.73 2.51 -5.98
CA SER A 47 0.74 2.56 -7.05
C SER A 47 -0.54 1.86 -6.60
N ILE A 48 -1.69 2.34 -7.06
CA ILE A 48 -3.02 1.84 -6.72
C ILE A 48 -3.79 1.57 -8.00
N LEU A 49 -4.32 0.36 -8.14
CA LEU A 49 -5.25 -0.01 -9.20
C LEU A 49 -6.69 0.19 -8.72
N LEU A 50 -7.46 0.95 -9.48
CA LEU A 50 -8.88 1.19 -9.23
C LEU A 50 -9.79 0.25 -10.04
N GLU A 51 -11.03 0.06 -9.60
CA GLU A 51 -12.04 -0.78 -10.28
C GLU A 51 -12.33 -0.36 -11.72
N ASN A 52 -12.12 0.89 -12.06
CA ASN A 52 -12.28 1.41 -13.43
C ASN A 52 -11.02 1.23 -14.30
N GLY A 53 -10.01 0.53 -13.81
CA GLY A 53 -8.74 0.28 -14.50
C GLY A 53 -7.73 1.42 -14.42
N ALA A 54 -8.07 2.56 -13.82
CA ALA A 54 -7.13 3.66 -13.62
C ALA A 54 -6.05 3.27 -12.60
N VAL A 55 -4.83 3.75 -12.82
CA VAL A 55 -3.72 3.62 -11.87
C VAL A 55 -3.36 5.00 -11.33
N VAL A 56 -3.27 5.09 -10.01
CA VAL A 56 -2.87 6.32 -9.29
C VAL A 56 -1.63 6.01 -8.46
N SER A 57 -0.62 6.84 -8.55
CA SER A 57 0.62 6.65 -7.79
C SER A 57 0.90 7.81 -6.82
N GLY A 58 1.61 7.50 -5.74
CA GLY A 58 2.10 8.45 -4.75
C GLY A 58 3.50 8.08 -4.29
N ALA A 59 4.24 9.06 -3.79
CA ALA A 59 5.57 8.87 -3.22
C ALA A 59 5.68 9.60 -1.89
N ASN A 60 6.58 9.13 -1.00
CA ASN A 60 6.76 9.74 0.31
C ASN A 60 7.27 11.19 0.19
N GLN A 61 6.78 12.04 1.11
CA GLN A 61 7.14 13.45 1.20
C GLN A 61 7.60 13.73 2.64
N GLU A 62 8.89 13.93 2.80
CA GLU A 62 9.48 14.24 4.10
C GLU A 62 9.39 15.73 4.40
N VAL A 63 9.22 16.04 5.65
CA VAL A 63 9.23 17.41 6.18
C VAL A 63 10.18 17.43 7.38
N ALA A 64 10.91 18.52 7.60
CA ALA A 64 11.80 18.68 8.76
C ALA A 64 11.08 18.43 10.08
N SER A 65 9.78 18.76 10.16
CA SER A 65 8.88 18.33 11.23
C SER A 65 8.33 16.94 10.90
N TYR A 66 9.05 15.89 11.24
CA TYR A 66 8.75 14.50 10.89
C TYR A 66 7.29 14.06 11.08
N PRO A 67 6.56 14.45 12.16
CA PRO A 67 5.18 14.03 12.36
C PRO A 67 4.20 14.43 11.24
N VAL A 68 4.52 15.45 10.43
CA VAL A 68 3.68 15.88 9.29
C VAL A 68 4.16 15.34 7.94
N SER A 69 5.20 14.50 7.94
CA SER A 69 5.65 13.80 6.75
C SER A 69 4.56 12.82 6.24
N LEU A 70 4.52 12.61 4.93
CA LEU A 70 3.52 11.76 4.29
C LEU A 70 4.16 10.49 3.75
N CYS A 71 3.60 9.34 4.11
CA CYS A 71 3.95 8.06 3.49
C CYS A 71 3.38 7.98 2.08
N ALA A 72 4.05 7.26 1.19
CA ALA A 72 3.66 7.06 -0.20
C ALA A 72 2.24 6.51 -0.34
N GLU A 73 1.87 5.53 0.50
CA GLU A 73 0.54 4.92 0.54
C GLU A 73 -0.53 5.96 0.90
N GLY A 74 -0.23 6.83 1.86
CA GLY A 74 -1.15 7.90 2.27
C GLY A 74 -1.37 8.91 1.16
N VAL A 75 -0.32 9.28 0.42
CA VAL A 75 -0.41 10.16 -0.76
C VAL A 75 -1.23 9.50 -1.85
N ALA A 76 -0.92 8.24 -2.20
CA ALA A 76 -1.64 7.51 -3.25
C ALA A 76 -3.12 7.32 -2.93
N LEU A 77 -3.48 6.94 -1.70
CA LEU A 77 -4.85 6.77 -1.23
C LEU A 77 -5.65 8.08 -1.31
N SER A 78 -5.05 9.19 -0.86
CA SER A 78 -5.69 10.51 -0.90
C SER A 78 -5.89 10.99 -2.34
N ALA A 79 -4.89 10.78 -3.21
CA ALA A 79 -4.98 11.10 -4.63
C ALA A 79 -6.07 10.27 -5.33
N ALA A 80 -6.13 8.95 -5.07
CA ALA A 80 -7.13 8.06 -5.63
C ALA A 80 -8.56 8.54 -5.27
N SER A 81 -8.80 8.89 -4.01
CA SER A 81 -10.11 9.41 -3.57
C SER A 81 -10.47 10.75 -4.20
N SER A 82 -9.49 11.64 -4.38
CA SER A 82 -9.72 13.00 -4.92
C SER A 82 -9.92 12.99 -6.44
N LEU A 83 -9.14 12.18 -7.16
CA LEU A 83 -9.16 12.13 -8.62
C LEU A 83 -10.25 11.20 -9.17
N HIS A 84 -10.61 10.18 -8.39
CA HIS A 84 -11.57 9.15 -8.79
C HIS A 84 -12.59 8.89 -7.67
N PRO A 85 -13.42 9.89 -7.30
CA PRO A 85 -14.36 9.75 -6.20
C PRO A 85 -15.32 8.58 -6.41
N GLY A 86 -15.54 7.79 -5.36
CA GLY A 86 -16.45 6.64 -5.37
C GLY A 86 -15.94 5.40 -6.11
N LYS A 87 -14.69 5.40 -6.60
CA LYS A 87 -14.11 4.19 -7.22
C LYS A 87 -13.37 3.35 -6.18
N GLY A 88 -13.68 2.05 -6.16
CA GLY A 88 -13.05 1.09 -5.29
C GLY A 88 -11.60 0.80 -5.70
N ILE A 89 -10.79 0.45 -4.71
CA ILE A 89 -9.39 0.05 -4.87
C ILE A 89 -9.33 -1.47 -4.94
N GLN A 90 -8.66 -2.02 -5.95
CA GLN A 90 -8.46 -3.46 -6.13
C GLN A 90 -7.14 -3.93 -5.56
N ALA A 91 -6.06 -3.18 -5.84
CA ALA A 91 -4.72 -3.58 -5.48
C ALA A 91 -3.80 -2.38 -5.24
N MET A 92 -2.73 -2.61 -4.49
CA MET A 92 -1.65 -1.66 -4.24
C MET A 92 -0.31 -2.36 -4.43
N PHE A 93 0.65 -1.71 -5.08
CA PHE A 93 2.04 -2.16 -5.14
C PHE A 93 2.94 -1.13 -4.45
N ILE A 94 3.77 -1.57 -3.51
CA ILE A 94 4.66 -0.71 -2.74
C ILE A 94 6.11 -1.10 -3.06
N VAL A 95 6.90 -0.11 -3.45
CA VAL A 95 8.32 -0.26 -3.74
C VAL A 95 9.15 0.73 -2.94
N THR A 96 10.36 0.32 -2.60
CA THR A 96 11.30 1.12 -1.82
C THR A 96 12.67 1.15 -2.47
N LYS A 97 13.37 2.28 -2.33
CA LYS A 97 14.71 2.51 -2.88
C LYS A 97 15.55 3.30 -1.90
N ASN A 98 16.81 2.95 -1.78
CA ASN A 98 17.81 3.72 -1.04
C ASN A 98 18.99 4.09 -1.96
N SER A 99 20.11 4.53 -1.39
CA SER A 99 21.32 4.88 -2.14
C SER A 99 21.95 3.72 -2.91
N THR A 100 21.64 2.47 -2.55
CA THR A 100 22.18 1.26 -3.21
C THR A 100 21.25 0.71 -4.31
N GLY A 101 20.05 1.24 -4.43
CA GLY A 101 19.07 0.83 -5.43
C GLY A 101 17.71 0.43 -4.84
N ILE A 102 16.88 -0.28 -5.62
CA ILE A 102 15.60 -0.82 -5.16
C ILE A 102 15.87 -1.86 -4.08
N ILE A 103 15.18 -1.71 -2.93
CA ILE A 103 15.29 -2.63 -1.81
C ILE A 103 14.45 -3.87 -2.13
N ARG A 104 15.10 -5.01 -2.19
CA ARG A 104 14.47 -6.30 -2.48
C ARG A 104 14.35 -7.12 -1.20
N GLU A 105 13.72 -6.51 -0.20
CA GLU A 105 13.30 -7.12 1.06
C GLU A 105 11.83 -6.77 1.30
N THR A 106 11.14 -7.54 2.13
CA THR A 106 9.74 -7.26 2.43
C THR A 106 9.64 -6.03 3.34
N VAL A 107 9.47 -4.87 2.72
CA VAL A 107 9.18 -3.61 3.43
C VAL A 107 7.68 -3.40 3.44
N ALA A 108 7.06 -3.73 4.57
CA ALA A 108 5.62 -3.60 4.74
C ALA A 108 5.21 -2.15 5.08
N PRO A 109 3.96 -1.75 4.78
CA PRO A 109 3.39 -0.47 5.20
C PRO A 109 3.53 -0.26 6.71
N CYS A 110 3.80 0.98 7.13
CA CYS A 110 3.80 1.32 8.56
C CYS A 110 2.39 1.20 9.18
N GLY A 111 2.29 1.21 10.49
CA GLY A 111 1.01 1.04 11.20
C GLY A 111 -0.06 2.06 10.80
N VAL A 112 0.33 3.32 10.54
CA VAL A 112 -0.59 4.37 10.07
C VAL A 112 -1.15 4.03 8.69
N CYS A 113 -0.30 3.54 7.78
CA CYS A 113 -0.74 3.15 6.43
C CYS A 113 -1.62 1.90 6.47
N ARG A 114 -1.30 0.90 7.30
CA ARG A 114 -2.15 -0.28 7.49
C ARG A 114 -3.55 0.11 7.97
N GLN A 115 -3.63 1.01 8.95
CA GLN A 115 -4.90 1.51 9.47
C GLN A 115 -5.70 2.25 8.38
N ARG A 116 -5.04 3.09 7.58
CA ARG A 116 -5.69 3.76 6.44
C ARG A 116 -6.22 2.78 5.41
N ILE A 117 -5.45 1.77 5.02
CA ILE A 117 -5.88 0.77 4.04
C ILE A 117 -7.09 -0.01 4.56
N VAL A 118 -7.09 -0.41 5.85
CA VAL A 118 -8.25 -1.06 6.48
C VAL A 118 -9.50 -0.18 6.41
N GLU A 119 -9.37 1.13 6.63
CA GLU A 119 -10.49 2.08 6.49
C GLU A 119 -11.06 2.08 5.07
N TYR A 120 -10.20 2.08 4.04
CA TYR A 120 -10.65 1.99 2.65
C TYR A 120 -11.35 0.66 2.34
N GLU A 121 -10.82 -0.47 2.83
CA GLU A 121 -11.47 -1.78 2.71
C GLU A 121 -12.86 -1.79 3.37
N THR A 122 -12.97 -1.19 4.55
CA THR A 122 -14.23 -1.10 5.30
C THR A 122 -15.26 -0.26 4.55
N ARG A 123 -14.87 0.92 4.05
CA ARG A 123 -15.73 1.83 3.30
C ARG A 123 -16.25 1.23 1.98
N GLN A 124 -15.41 0.50 1.26
CA GLN A 124 -15.77 -0.10 -0.03
C GLN A 124 -16.39 -1.49 0.11
N GLY A 125 -16.33 -2.13 1.29
CA GLY A 125 -16.84 -3.47 1.54
C GLY A 125 -16.08 -4.58 0.80
N LYS A 126 -14.84 -4.30 0.33
CA LYS A 126 -14.00 -5.22 -0.43
C LYS A 126 -12.55 -5.10 0.03
N SER A 127 -11.83 -6.22 0.02
CA SER A 127 -10.41 -6.28 0.33
C SER A 127 -9.53 -5.66 -0.77
N ILE A 128 -8.35 -5.21 -0.39
CA ILE A 128 -7.32 -4.64 -1.27
C ILE A 128 -6.11 -5.58 -1.24
N SER A 129 -5.70 -6.08 -2.41
CA SER A 129 -4.48 -6.87 -2.52
C SER A 129 -3.25 -5.99 -2.37
N ILE A 130 -2.30 -6.37 -1.51
CA ILE A 130 -1.09 -5.60 -1.22
C ILE A 130 0.12 -6.39 -1.70
N TYR A 131 0.86 -5.83 -2.65
CA TYR A 131 2.05 -6.41 -3.26
C TYR A 131 3.29 -5.72 -2.71
N LEU A 132 4.25 -6.52 -2.24
CA LEU A 132 5.53 -6.07 -1.69
C LEU A 132 6.66 -6.89 -2.30
N LEU A 133 7.78 -6.26 -2.66
CA LEU A 133 8.96 -7.02 -3.03
C LEU A 133 9.47 -7.83 -1.84
N ALA A 134 9.85 -9.09 -2.07
CA ALA A 134 10.31 -10.00 -1.02
C ALA A 134 11.81 -10.30 -1.09
N ASN A 135 12.33 -10.49 -2.32
CA ASN A 135 13.73 -10.72 -2.63
C ASN A 135 13.98 -10.43 -4.12
N THR A 136 15.10 -10.87 -4.66
CA THR A 136 15.49 -10.59 -6.06
C THR A 136 14.53 -11.14 -7.12
N SER A 137 13.63 -12.04 -6.75
CA SER A 137 12.77 -12.76 -7.73
C SER A 137 11.32 -12.93 -7.28
N ASN A 138 10.97 -12.54 -6.05
CA ASN A 138 9.66 -12.84 -5.49
C ASN A 138 8.94 -11.58 -4.99
N VAL A 139 7.61 -11.66 -5.05
CA VAL A 139 6.67 -10.68 -4.53
C VAL A 139 5.80 -11.37 -3.48
N VAL A 140 5.71 -10.78 -2.30
CA VAL A 140 4.73 -11.17 -1.27
C VAL A 140 3.42 -10.47 -1.56
N VAL A 141 2.32 -11.23 -1.49
CA VAL A 141 0.97 -10.69 -1.70
C VAL A 141 0.09 -11.02 -0.50
N PHE A 142 -0.42 -9.99 0.15
CA PHE A 142 -1.49 -10.08 1.13
C PHE A 142 -2.83 -9.80 0.46
N ASN A 143 -3.87 -10.56 0.80
CA ASN A 143 -5.18 -10.37 0.20
C ASN A 143 -5.98 -9.24 0.87
N SER A 144 -5.53 -8.73 2.02
CA SER A 144 -6.19 -7.68 2.79
C SER A 144 -5.19 -6.99 3.72
N ALA A 145 -5.40 -5.71 4.01
CA ALA A 145 -4.68 -5.00 5.05
C ALA A 145 -4.95 -5.56 6.46
N LYS A 146 -6.07 -6.26 6.66
CA LYS A 146 -6.41 -6.94 7.92
C LYS A 146 -5.44 -8.08 8.23
N ASP A 147 -4.81 -8.68 7.21
CA ASP A 147 -3.72 -9.64 7.39
C ASP A 147 -2.47 -9.00 8.00
N LEU A 148 -2.26 -7.69 7.76
CA LEU A 148 -1.14 -6.91 8.29
C LEU A 148 -1.47 -6.15 9.58
N LEU A 149 -2.76 -6.06 9.95
CA LEU A 149 -3.23 -5.35 11.14
C LEU A 149 -4.34 -6.16 11.83
N PRO A 150 -3.98 -7.26 12.51
CA PRO A 150 -4.93 -8.01 13.34
C PRO A 150 -5.58 -7.11 14.39
N PHE A 151 -6.87 -7.31 14.67
CA PHE A 151 -7.63 -6.51 15.64
C PHE A 151 -7.64 -5.01 15.32
N ALA A 152 -7.69 -4.66 14.03
CA ALA A 152 -7.78 -3.27 13.60
C ALA A 152 -9.02 -2.59 14.17
N PHE A 153 -8.88 -1.31 14.53
CA PHE A 153 -10.01 -0.46 14.81
C PHE A 153 -10.67 -0.02 13.50
N ASP A 154 -12.01 -0.10 13.41
CA ASP A 154 -12.78 0.33 12.25
C ASP A 154 -14.10 1.01 12.65
N SER A 155 -14.85 1.50 11.66
CA SER A 155 -16.09 2.25 11.88
C SER A 155 -17.20 1.44 12.56
N HIS A 156 -17.13 0.09 12.54
CA HIS A 156 -18.11 -0.75 13.25
C HIS A 156 -18.01 -0.62 14.77
N HIS A 157 -16.91 -0.12 15.30
CA HIS A 157 -16.71 0.15 16.72
C HIS A 157 -17.26 1.53 17.15
N LEU A 158 -17.72 2.35 16.20
CA LEU A 158 -18.24 3.68 16.46
C LEU A 158 -19.78 3.69 16.39
N PRO A 159 -20.48 4.49 17.25
CA PRO A 159 -21.94 4.62 17.22
C PRO A 159 -22.43 5.48 16.04
N ILE A 160 -21.77 5.38 14.88
CA ILE A 160 -22.10 6.17 13.70
C ILE A 160 -23.16 5.41 12.90
N LYS A 161 -24.34 6.01 12.79
CA LYS A 161 -25.40 5.50 11.92
C LYS A 161 -25.23 6.10 10.53
N ASN A 162 -24.96 5.26 9.54
CA ASN A 162 -24.93 5.58 8.10
C ASN A 162 -23.80 6.56 7.66
N VAL A 163 -22.64 6.03 7.36
CA VAL A 163 -21.68 6.66 6.43
C VAL A 163 -21.73 5.90 5.11
#